data_f42df553762cfbade7011a1fbac749ee
#
_entry.id   f42df553762cfbade7011a1fbac749ee
#
_cell.length_a   1.000
_cell.length_b   1.000
_cell.length_c   1.000
_cell.angle_alpha   90.00
_cell.angle_beta   90.00
_cell.angle_gamma   90.00
#
_symmetry.space_group_name_H-M   'P 1'
#
loop_
_entity.id
_entity.type
_entity.pdbx_description
1 polymer ?
#
loop_
_entity_poly.entity_id
_entity_poly.type
_entity_poly.pdbx_seq_one_letter_code
_entity_poly.pdbx_strand_id
1 'polypeptide(L)'
;MKKYTEMTKDELMQEKTALEAEYEKIKNLGLSLDMSRGKPGADQLDLSLPMLDVLKSDSDMKSESGLDVRNYACLDGIPEAKALIAGMVGAKPEQAIVYGNSSLNIMYDQVSRAFIFGLCGNTPWCKLDKVKFLCPVPGYDRHFAITEEFGVEMINIPMTEDGPDMDMVEKYVNNDASVKGIWCVPKYSNPQGVVYSDETVERFAKLKPAADDFRIFWDNAYTVHHLYDDKQAEIPNILELCEKEGNPDMVFEFCSTTKVTFPGAGV
;
A
#
# COMPACT_ATOMS: atom_id res chain seq x y z
N MET A 1 -3.52 13.38 31.16
CA MET A 1 -3.54 14.84 31.00
C MET A 1 -4.99 15.29 31.03
N LYS A 2 -5.34 16.37 31.75
CA LYS A 2 -6.71 16.89 31.78
C LYS A 2 -7.08 17.42 30.39
N LYS A 3 -8.30 17.17 29.92
CA LYS A 3 -8.73 17.68 28.61
C LYS A 3 -8.88 19.20 28.65
N TYR A 4 -8.56 19.90 27.60
CA TYR A 4 -8.72 21.36 27.53
C TYR A 4 -10.15 21.84 27.82
N THR A 5 -11.15 21.03 27.45
CA THR A 5 -12.57 21.29 27.73
C THR A 5 -12.92 21.22 29.22
N GLU A 6 -12.07 20.62 30.03
CA GLU A 6 -12.26 20.42 31.48
C GLU A 6 -11.41 21.37 32.32
N MET A 7 -10.59 22.20 31.68
CA MET A 7 -9.70 23.18 32.31
C MET A 7 -10.44 24.48 32.63
N THR A 8 -10.07 25.09 33.74
CA THR A 8 -10.49 26.45 34.05
C THR A 8 -9.78 27.48 33.19
N LYS A 9 -10.28 28.72 33.15
CA LYS A 9 -9.64 29.77 32.38
C LYS A 9 -8.19 30.02 32.81
N ASP A 10 -7.91 29.93 34.09
CA ASP A 10 -6.55 30.18 34.63
C ASP A 10 -5.61 29.03 34.26
N GLU A 11 -6.08 27.78 34.32
CA GLU A 11 -5.34 26.58 33.86
C GLU A 11 -5.01 26.70 32.37
N LEU A 12 -6.00 27.08 31.53
CA LEU A 12 -5.78 27.30 30.09
C LEU A 12 -4.78 28.44 29.82
N MET A 13 -4.80 29.52 30.59
CA MET A 13 -3.83 30.60 30.43
C MET A 13 -2.41 30.17 30.80
N GLN A 14 -2.25 29.38 31.86
CA GLN A 14 -0.97 28.79 32.25
C GLN A 14 -0.43 27.87 31.18
N GLU A 15 -1.26 26.96 30.70
CA GLU A 15 -0.91 26.01 29.63
C GLU A 15 -0.51 26.78 28.36
N LYS A 16 -1.30 27.76 27.94
CA LYS A 16 -0.98 28.61 26.80
C LYS A 16 0.41 29.26 26.94
N THR A 17 0.69 29.83 28.09
CA THR A 17 2.01 30.50 28.34
C THR A 17 3.15 29.50 28.27
N ALA A 18 2.96 28.27 28.79
CA ALA A 18 3.95 27.21 28.74
C ALA A 18 4.22 26.78 27.30
N LEU A 19 3.15 26.54 26.50
CA LEU A 19 3.25 26.15 25.10
C LEU A 19 3.86 27.27 24.22
N GLU A 20 3.54 28.54 24.48
CA GLU A 20 4.16 29.67 23.78
C GLU A 20 5.67 29.76 24.06
N ALA A 21 6.09 29.52 25.30
CA ALA A 21 7.50 29.50 25.66
C ALA A 21 8.25 28.33 24.98
N GLU A 22 7.63 27.15 24.94
CA GLU A 22 8.18 25.96 24.24
C GLU A 22 8.27 26.20 22.73
N TYR A 23 7.23 26.74 22.13
CA TYR A 23 7.21 27.12 20.72
C TYR A 23 8.35 28.09 20.36
N GLU A 24 8.52 29.17 21.11
CA GLU A 24 9.61 30.11 20.86
C GLU A 24 10.99 29.50 21.07
N LYS A 25 11.14 28.55 22.01
CA LYS A 25 12.38 27.80 22.19
C LYS A 25 12.72 26.97 20.95
N ILE A 26 11.75 26.26 20.41
CA ILE A 26 11.94 25.44 19.19
C ILE A 26 12.20 26.32 17.97
N LYS A 27 11.45 27.42 17.82
CA LYS A 27 11.61 28.38 16.74
C LYS A 27 13.01 29.00 16.71
N ASN A 28 13.57 29.30 17.89
CA ASN A 28 14.91 29.86 18.04
C ASN A 28 16.05 28.85 17.73
N LEU A 29 15.74 27.56 17.52
CA LEU A 29 16.72 26.57 17.03
C LEU A 29 17.08 26.82 15.55
N GLY A 30 16.35 27.67 14.84
CA GLY A 30 16.61 28.00 13.44
C GLY A 30 16.53 26.79 12.49
N LEU A 31 15.72 25.79 12.85
CA LEU A 31 15.58 24.58 12.04
C LEU A 31 14.91 24.90 10.70
N SER A 32 15.46 24.34 9.63
CA SER A 32 14.85 24.37 8.30
C SER A 32 14.51 22.93 7.89
N LEU A 33 13.31 22.47 8.29
CA LEU A 33 12.85 21.10 8.08
C LEU A 33 11.78 21.08 6.98
N ASP A 34 12.00 20.24 5.96
CA ASP A 34 10.99 19.97 4.94
C ASP A 34 10.15 18.75 5.37
N MET A 35 8.90 19.01 5.72
CA MET A 35 7.92 17.98 6.10
C MET A 35 6.90 17.72 4.99
N SER A 36 7.09 18.25 3.79
CA SER A 36 6.13 18.12 2.69
C SER A 36 6.07 16.70 2.11
N ARG A 37 7.17 15.95 2.25
CA ARG A 37 7.27 14.55 1.81
C ARG A 37 8.20 13.75 2.72
N GLY A 38 7.81 12.51 3.07
CA GLY A 38 8.72 11.53 3.65
C GLY A 38 9.73 11.09 2.59
N LYS A 39 11.01 11.38 2.81
CA LYS A 39 12.12 10.96 1.97
C LYS A 39 13.22 10.39 2.86
N PRO A 40 13.92 9.31 2.43
CA PRO A 40 15.11 8.87 3.14
C PRO A 40 16.15 9.99 3.21
N GLY A 41 16.80 10.13 4.35
CA GLY A 41 17.98 11.01 4.51
C GLY A 41 19.19 10.45 3.74
N ALA A 42 20.21 11.26 3.53
CA ALA A 42 21.43 10.84 2.83
C ALA A 42 22.12 9.66 3.55
N ASP A 43 22.17 9.72 4.86
CA ASP A 43 22.70 8.66 5.73
C ASP A 43 21.97 7.34 5.59
N GLN A 44 20.65 7.36 5.38
CA GLN A 44 19.84 6.17 5.12
C GLN A 44 20.13 5.61 3.71
N LEU A 45 20.29 6.47 2.71
CA LEU A 45 20.63 6.05 1.34
C LEU A 45 22.04 5.46 1.26
N ASP A 46 22.99 6.00 2.03
CA ASP A 46 24.36 5.52 2.09
C ASP A 46 24.47 4.07 2.58
N LEU A 47 23.51 3.60 3.40
CA LEU A 47 23.43 2.20 3.81
C LEU A 47 23.27 1.23 2.63
N SER A 48 22.56 1.66 1.60
CA SER A 48 22.31 0.86 0.39
C SER A 48 23.34 1.09 -0.72
N LEU A 49 24.24 2.07 -0.58
CA LEU A 49 25.18 2.45 -1.63
C LEU A 49 26.08 1.30 -2.11
N PRO A 50 26.57 0.38 -1.25
CA PRO A 50 27.36 -0.78 -1.69
C PRO A 50 26.65 -1.72 -2.68
N MET A 51 25.32 -1.67 -2.74
CA MET A 51 24.56 -2.47 -3.71
C MET A 51 24.89 -2.11 -5.17
N LEU A 52 25.32 -0.88 -5.43
CA LEU A 52 25.71 -0.43 -6.78
C LEU A 52 26.99 -1.11 -7.27
N ASP A 53 27.79 -1.65 -6.37
CA ASP A 53 29.05 -2.32 -6.65
C ASP A 53 28.94 -3.85 -6.74
N VAL A 54 27.73 -4.41 -6.56
CA VAL A 54 27.52 -5.87 -6.57
C VAL A 54 27.73 -6.45 -7.97
N LEU A 55 27.27 -5.74 -9.01
CA LEU A 55 27.48 -6.14 -10.40
C LEU A 55 28.53 -5.24 -11.06
N LYS A 56 29.60 -5.85 -11.54
CA LYS A 56 30.69 -5.19 -12.26
C LYS A 56 30.83 -5.78 -13.66
N SER A 57 31.69 -5.19 -14.47
CA SER A 57 31.93 -5.64 -15.86
C SER A 57 32.47 -7.08 -15.98
N ASP A 58 33.07 -7.59 -14.93
CA ASP A 58 33.61 -8.95 -14.79
C ASP A 58 32.71 -9.91 -13.99
N SER A 59 31.54 -9.45 -13.54
CA SER A 59 30.59 -10.30 -12.84
C SER A 59 29.92 -11.31 -13.78
N ASP A 60 29.56 -12.48 -13.25
CA ASP A 60 28.67 -13.39 -13.98
C ASP A 60 27.28 -12.74 -14.12
N MET A 61 26.86 -12.55 -15.35
CA MET A 61 25.59 -11.93 -15.71
C MET A 61 24.49 -12.96 -15.98
N LYS A 62 24.63 -14.15 -15.40
CA LYS A 62 23.60 -15.20 -15.50
C LYS A 62 22.85 -15.35 -14.20
N SER A 63 21.55 -15.58 -14.33
CA SER A 63 20.71 -16.05 -13.22
C SER A 63 21.08 -17.48 -12.83
N GLU A 64 20.59 -17.97 -11.71
CA GLU A 64 20.76 -19.38 -11.28
C GLU A 64 20.20 -20.36 -12.31
N SER A 65 19.18 -19.96 -13.07
CA SER A 65 18.62 -20.75 -14.18
C SER A 65 19.46 -20.69 -15.47
N GLY A 66 20.58 -19.95 -15.47
CA GLY A 66 21.46 -19.76 -16.62
C GLY A 66 20.99 -18.70 -17.62
N LEU A 67 19.95 -17.94 -17.33
CA LEU A 67 19.47 -16.84 -18.15
C LEU A 67 20.46 -15.67 -18.12
N ASP A 68 20.86 -15.15 -19.29
CA ASP A 68 21.66 -13.92 -19.38
C ASP A 68 20.77 -12.71 -19.06
N VAL A 69 20.99 -12.13 -17.87
CA VAL A 69 20.16 -11.02 -17.34
C VAL A 69 20.34 -9.70 -18.11
N ARG A 70 21.28 -9.63 -19.04
CA ARG A 70 21.48 -8.46 -19.92
C ARG A 70 20.51 -8.49 -21.10
N ASN A 71 19.80 -9.60 -21.31
CA ASN A 71 18.91 -9.78 -22.47
C ASN A 71 17.44 -9.76 -22.01
N TYR A 72 16.56 -9.47 -22.96
CA TYR A 72 15.12 -9.64 -22.73
C TYR A 72 14.75 -11.11 -22.95
N ALA A 73 13.86 -11.65 -22.18
CA ALA A 73 13.23 -12.97 -22.36
C ALA A 73 12.39 -13.36 -21.16
N CYS A 74 12.40 -12.56 -20.08
CA CYS A 74 11.68 -12.82 -18.85
C CYS A 74 10.72 -11.68 -18.62
N LEU A 75 9.43 -11.87 -18.95
CA LEU A 75 8.43 -10.79 -18.92
C LEU A 75 7.96 -10.45 -17.50
N ASP A 76 8.07 -11.40 -16.58
CA ASP A 76 7.54 -11.32 -15.22
C ASP A 76 8.61 -11.32 -14.13
N GLY A 77 9.88 -11.20 -14.51
CA GLY A 77 11.03 -11.18 -13.63
C GLY A 77 11.79 -12.51 -13.58
N ILE A 78 13.08 -12.45 -13.26
CA ILE A 78 13.90 -13.65 -13.06
C ILE A 78 13.46 -14.40 -11.81
N PRO A 79 13.64 -15.73 -11.72
CA PRO A 79 13.18 -16.54 -10.59
C PRO A 79 13.65 -16.03 -9.22
N GLU A 80 14.89 -15.57 -9.14
CA GLU A 80 15.47 -15.05 -7.90
C GLU A 80 14.77 -13.76 -7.42
N ALA A 81 14.46 -12.85 -8.35
CA ALA A 81 13.72 -11.62 -8.02
C ALA A 81 12.29 -11.94 -7.62
N LYS A 82 11.63 -12.87 -8.30
CA LYS A 82 10.28 -13.33 -7.93
C LYS A 82 10.27 -13.95 -6.54
N ALA A 83 11.24 -14.82 -6.23
CA ALA A 83 11.36 -15.43 -4.91
C ALA A 83 11.60 -14.40 -3.81
N LEU A 84 12.48 -13.42 -4.05
CA LEU A 84 12.76 -12.34 -3.11
C LEU A 84 11.51 -11.50 -2.80
N ILE A 85 10.85 -11.01 -3.84
CA ILE A 85 9.66 -10.14 -3.68
C ILE A 85 8.48 -10.91 -3.09
N ALA A 86 8.25 -12.15 -3.56
CA ALA A 86 7.22 -13.02 -2.99
C ALA A 86 7.45 -13.25 -1.49
N GLY A 87 8.72 -13.49 -1.08
CA GLY A 87 9.07 -13.65 0.33
C GLY A 87 8.78 -12.42 1.20
N MET A 88 8.82 -11.21 0.64
CA MET A 88 8.49 -9.98 1.39
C MET A 88 7.01 -9.89 1.80
N VAL A 89 6.13 -10.48 1.01
CA VAL A 89 4.67 -10.39 1.20
C VAL A 89 4.02 -11.74 1.53
N GLY A 90 4.81 -12.79 1.66
CA GLY A 90 4.31 -14.14 1.93
C GLY A 90 3.62 -14.81 0.73
N ALA A 91 3.82 -14.30 -0.50
CA ALA A 91 3.29 -14.90 -1.71
C ALA A 91 4.16 -16.08 -2.18
N LYS A 92 3.63 -16.88 -3.11
CA LYS A 92 4.41 -17.89 -3.83
C LYS A 92 5.15 -17.22 -5.00
N PRO A 93 6.39 -17.65 -5.37
CA PRO A 93 7.13 -17.05 -6.49
C PRO A 93 6.36 -17.03 -7.81
N GLU A 94 5.54 -18.04 -8.09
CA GLU A 94 4.69 -18.11 -9.28
C GLU A 94 3.56 -17.09 -9.30
N GLN A 95 3.18 -16.52 -8.15
CA GLN A 95 2.19 -15.44 -8.02
C GLN A 95 2.81 -14.05 -8.20
N ALA A 96 4.16 -13.95 -8.13
CA ALA A 96 4.86 -12.68 -8.22
C ALA A 96 5.14 -12.29 -9.68
N ILE A 97 4.91 -11.01 -9.96
CA ILE A 97 5.31 -10.35 -11.20
C ILE A 97 6.19 -9.17 -10.81
N VAL A 98 7.45 -9.21 -11.22
CA VAL A 98 8.39 -8.10 -11.01
C VAL A 98 8.19 -7.08 -12.13
N TYR A 99 7.90 -5.86 -11.73
CA TYR A 99 7.55 -4.77 -12.63
C TYR A 99 8.52 -3.58 -12.45
N GLY A 100 8.06 -2.36 -12.70
CA GLY A 100 8.85 -1.15 -12.41
C GLY A 100 8.85 -0.80 -10.92
N ASN A 101 9.66 0.17 -10.53
CA ASN A 101 9.89 0.57 -9.14
C ASN A 101 8.72 1.31 -8.45
N SER A 102 7.63 1.58 -9.14
CA SER A 102 6.49 2.33 -8.60
C SER A 102 5.24 1.46 -8.53
N SER A 103 4.88 0.99 -7.34
CA SER A 103 3.62 0.28 -7.09
C SER A 103 2.40 1.11 -7.53
N LEU A 104 2.46 2.44 -7.39
CA LEU A 104 1.39 3.33 -7.83
C LEU A 104 1.16 3.27 -9.35
N ASN A 105 2.24 3.19 -10.15
CA ASN A 105 2.13 3.02 -11.60
C ASN A 105 1.54 1.66 -11.96
N ILE A 106 1.87 0.62 -11.21
CA ILE A 106 1.31 -0.72 -11.41
C ILE A 106 -0.19 -0.71 -11.10
N MET A 107 -0.61 -0.07 -10.01
CA MET A 107 -2.03 0.07 -9.67
C MET A 107 -2.79 0.86 -10.75
N TYR A 108 -2.22 1.94 -11.25
CA TYR A 108 -2.78 2.69 -12.38
C TYR A 108 -2.93 1.80 -13.63
N ASP A 109 -1.90 1.01 -13.96
CA ASP A 109 -1.93 0.08 -15.09
C ASP A 109 -3.05 -0.97 -14.92
N GLN A 110 -3.22 -1.54 -13.70
CA GLN A 110 -4.28 -2.49 -13.45
C GLN A 110 -5.69 -1.89 -13.62
N VAL A 111 -5.92 -0.69 -13.10
CA VAL A 111 -7.18 0.03 -13.32
C VAL A 111 -7.39 0.34 -14.80
N SER A 112 -6.35 0.82 -15.49
CA SER A 112 -6.38 1.09 -16.93
C SER A 112 -6.73 -0.17 -17.75
N ARG A 113 -6.11 -1.32 -17.43
CA ARG A 113 -6.41 -2.61 -18.08
C ARG A 113 -7.84 -3.04 -17.84
N ALA A 114 -8.35 -2.88 -16.63
CA ALA A 114 -9.74 -3.17 -16.31
C ALA A 114 -10.71 -2.31 -17.13
N PHE A 115 -10.39 -1.04 -17.32
CA PHE A 115 -11.19 -0.14 -18.17
C PHE A 115 -11.15 -0.52 -19.64
N ILE A 116 -9.98 -0.90 -20.17
CA ILE A 116 -9.78 -1.16 -21.60
C ILE A 116 -10.18 -2.57 -22.00
N PHE A 117 -9.79 -3.57 -21.21
CA PHE A 117 -9.90 -4.98 -21.58
C PHE A 117 -10.87 -5.78 -20.70
N GLY A 118 -11.26 -5.26 -19.54
CA GLY A 118 -11.95 -6.02 -18.51
C GLY A 118 -11.00 -6.92 -17.72
N LEU A 119 -11.49 -7.50 -16.64
CA LEU A 119 -10.76 -8.43 -15.79
C LEU A 119 -11.39 -9.83 -15.90
N CYS A 120 -10.57 -10.87 -15.97
CA CYS A 120 -11.01 -12.28 -15.98
C CYS A 120 -12.14 -12.57 -16.98
N GLY A 121 -12.07 -11.99 -18.18
CA GLY A 121 -13.09 -12.17 -19.23
C GLY A 121 -14.38 -11.39 -19.05
N ASN A 122 -14.47 -10.54 -18.02
CA ASN A 122 -15.62 -9.66 -17.80
C ASN A 122 -15.63 -8.46 -18.77
N THR A 123 -16.76 -7.78 -18.83
CA THR A 123 -16.96 -6.59 -19.65
C THR A 123 -15.98 -5.49 -19.23
N PRO A 124 -15.25 -4.86 -20.18
CA PRO A 124 -14.43 -3.69 -19.93
C PRO A 124 -15.19 -2.60 -19.16
N TRP A 125 -14.57 -2.05 -18.13
CA TRP A 125 -15.25 -1.07 -17.27
C TRP A 125 -15.68 0.20 -18.00
N CYS A 126 -14.98 0.59 -19.07
CA CYS A 126 -15.39 1.70 -19.92
C CYS A 126 -16.73 1.48 -20.66
N LYS A 127 -17.25 0.26 -20.68
CA LYS A 127 -18.55 -0.08 -21.30
C LYS A 127 -19.66 -0.24 -20.27
N LEU A 128 -19.36 -0.08 -18.99
CA LEU A 128 -20.34 -0.14 -17.91
C LEU A 128 -20.93 1.25 -17.68
N ASP A 129 -22.22 1.29 -17.35
CA ASP A 129 -22.89 2.56 -17.03
C ASP A 129 -22.30 3.22 -15.78
N LYS A 130 -21.78 2.42 -14.85
CA LYS A 130 -21.26 2.88 -13.57
C LYS A 130 -20.18 1.98 -13.02
N VAL A 131 -19.11 2.59 -12.54
CA VAL A 131 -18.01 1.93 -11.79
C VAL A 131 -17.82 2.67 -10.48
N LYS A 132 -17.72 1.94 -9.39
CA LYS A 132 -17.51 2.46 -8.04
C LYS A 132 -16.31 1.83 -7.39
N PHE A 133 -15.61 2.61 -6.56
CA PHE A 133 -14.56 2.13 -5.68
C PHE A 133 -14.83 2.55 -4.24
N LEU A 134 -14.53 1.65 -3.32
CA LEU A 134 -14.52 1.95 -1.90
C LEU A 134 -13.18 2.60 -1.54
N CYS A 135 -13.26 3.71 -0.86
CA CYS A 135 -12.13 4.54 -0.48
C CYS A 135 -12.08 4.70 1.03
N PRO A 136 -11.30 3.88 1.76
CA PRO A 136 -11.09 4.09 3.18
C PRO A 136 -10.48 5.45 3.48
N VAL A 137 -11.11 6.22 4.37
CA VAL A 137 -10.73 7.59 4.69
C VAL A 137 -10.59 7.81 6.20
N PRO A 138 -9.54 8.51 6.66
CA PRO A 138 -8.38 9.04 5.89
C PRO A 138 -7.57 7.94 5.21
N GLY A 139 -7.09 8.20 3.98
CA GLY A 139 -6.34 7.22 3.19
C GLY A 139 -5.28 7.90 2.29
N TYR A 140 -4.61 7.11 1.48
CA TYR A 140 -3.56 7.61 0.60
C TYR A 140 -4.17 8.30 -0.63
N ASP A 141 -4.03 9.62 -0.71
CA ASP A 141 -4.65 10.49 -1.72
C ASP A 141 -4.32 10.11 -3.17
N ARG A 142 -3.15 9.49 -3.42
CA ARG A 142 -2.74 9.07 -4.77
C ARG A 142 -3.58 7.91 -5.31
N HIS A 143 -4.06 7.04 -4.44
CA HIS A 143 -5.03 6.01 -4.84
C HIS A 143 -6.32 6.67 -5.33
N PHE A 144 -6.80 7.67 -4.61
CA PHE A 144 -8.02 8.37 -4.97
C PHE A 144 -7.88 9.15 -6.27
N ALA A 145 -6.69 9.72 -6.52
CA ALA A 145 -6.38 10.40 -7.78
C ALA A 145 -6.44 9.44 -8.99
N ILE A 146 -6.08 8.15 -8.83
CA ILE A 146 -6.26 7.16 -9.89
C ILE A 146 -7.75 6.98 -10.20
N THR A 147 -8.57 6.76 -9.18
CA THR A 147 -10.02 6.58 -9.37
C THR A 147 -10.68 7.82 -9.95
N GLU A 148 -10.27 9.00 -9.53
CA GLU A 148 -10.75 10.28 -10.06
C GLU A 148 -10.45 10.44 -11.56
N GLU A 149 -9.22 10.12 -11.99
CA GLU A 149 -8.78 10.22 -13.39
C GLU A 149 -9.64 9.35 -14.33
N PHE A 150 -10.07 8.18 -13.87
CA PHE A 150 -10.96 7.30 -14.66
C PHE A 150 -12.44 7.60 -14.48
N GLY A 151 -12.82 8.67 -13.79
CA GLY A 151 -14.22 9.03 -13.54
C GLY A 151 -14.99 8.01 -12.69
N VAL A 152 -14.28 7.25 -11.85
CA VAL A 152 -14.88 6.26 -10.95
C VAL A 152 -15.58 6.96 -9.79
N GLU A 153 -16.81 6.56 -9.47
CA GLU A 153 -17.49 7.04 -8.26
C GLU A 153 -16.79 6.49 -7.00
N MET A 154 -16.33 7.39 -6.16
CA MET A 154 -15.67 7.04 -4.91
C MET A 154 -16.66 7.03 -3.75
N ILE A 155 -16.70 5.93 -3.01
CA ILE A 155 -17.51 5.76 -1.80
C ILE A 155 -16.57 5.81 -0.61
N ASN A 156 -16.70 6.82 0.24
CA ASN A 156 -15.91 6.94 1.45
C ASN A 156 -16.31 5.87 2.47
N ILE A 157 -15.33 5.12 2.97
CA ILE A 157 -15.47 4.15 4.05
C ILE A 157 -14.70 4.68 5.26
N PRO A 158 -15.33 4.87 6.42
CA PRO A 158 -14.61 5.30 7.62
C PRO A 158 -13.50 4.32 8.01
N MET A 159 -12.34 4.85 8.40
CA MET A 159 -11.29 4.07 9.04
C MET A 159 -11.55 3.97 10.55
N THR A 160 -11.33 2.80 11.11
CA THR A 160 -11.34 2.49 12.54
C THR A 160 -9.92 2.22 13.05
N GLU A 161 -9.75 1.86 14.30
CA GLU A 161 -8.45 1.44 14.87
C GLU A 161 -7.97 0.09 14.31
N ASP A 162 -8.90 -0.72 13.78
CA ASP A 162 -8.65 -2.07 13.25
C ASP A 162 -8.61 -2.16 11.72
N GLY A 163 -8.79 -1.04 11.02
CA GLY A 163 -8.89 -0.97 9.56
C GLY A 163 -10.17 -0.26 9.10
N PRO A 164 -10.63 -0.46 7.87
CA PRO A 164 -11.87 0.14 7.38
C PRO A 164 -13.11 -0.46 8.09
N ASP A 165 -14.19 0.31 8.14
CA ASP A 165 -15.50 -0.18 8.61
C ASP A 165 -15.97 -1.33 7.70
N MET A 166 -15.76 -2.56 8.18
CA MET A 166 -16.05 -3.78 7.42
C MET A 166 -17.54 -4.02 7.24
N ASP A 167 -18.41 -3.51 8.11
CA ASP A 167 -19.86 -3.62 7.92
C ASP A 167 -20.30 -2.82 6.70
N MET A 168 -19.72 -1.64 6.51
CA MET A 168 -19.94 -0.86 5.29
C MET A 168 -19.33 -1.51 4.06
N VAL A 169 -18.09 -2.02 4.17
CA VAL A 169 -17.42 -2.73 3.05
C VAL A 169 -18.29 -3.89 2.58
N GLU A 170 -18.66 -4.80 3.46
CA GLU A 170 -19.49 -5.97 3.16
C GLU A 170 -20.84 -5.57 2.56
N LYS A 171 -21.49 -4.54 3.12
CA LYS A 171 -22.75 -4.03 2.60
C LYS A 171 -22.67 -3.61 1.14
N TYR A 172 -21.62 -2.88 0.77
CA TYR A 172 -21.45 -2.43 -0.61
C TYR A 172 -20.99 -3.55 -1.52
N VAL A 173 -19.94 -4.26 -1.15
CA VAL A 173 -19.31 -5.30 -2.00
C VAL A 173 -20.27 -6.43 -2.29
N ASN A 174 -21.01 -6.90 -1.28
CA ASN A 174 -21.86 -8.08 -1.43
C ASN A 174 -23.22 -7.78 -2.11
N ASN A 175 -23.59 -6.50 -2.29
CA ASN A 175 -24.93 -6.15 -2.79
C ASN A 175 -24.93 -5.21 -4.00
N ASP A 176 -23.80 -4.64 -4.41
CA ASP A 176 -23.73 -3.69 -5.51
C ASP A 176 -22.68 -4.12 -6.55
N ALA A 177 -23.14 -4.69 -7.66
CA ALA A 177 -22.29 -5.14 -8.75
C ALA A 177 -21.54 -4.01 -9.48
N SER A 178 -21.87 -2.74 -9.22
CA SER A 178 -21.09 -1.61 -9.73
C SER A 178 -19.84 -1.30 -8.91
N VAL A 179 -19.70 -1.88 -7.72
CA VAL A 179 -18.49 -1.78 -6.89
C VAL A 179 -17.44 -2.75 -7.44
N LYS A 180 -16.37 -2.19 -7.97
CA LYS A 180 -15.33 -2.94 -8.69
C LYS A 180 -14.01 -3.04 -7.92
N GLY A 181 -13.84 -2.23 -6.88
CA GLY A 181 -12.61 -2.29 -6.10
C GLY A 181 -12.67 -1.54 -4.78
N ILE A 182 -11.64 -1.81 -3.99
CA ILE A 182 -11.35 -1.11 -2.74
C ILE A 182 -9.84 -0.88 -2.63
N TRP A 183 -9.45 0.33 -2.19
CA TRP A 183 -8.07 0.64 -1.86
C TRP A 183 -7.76 0.26 -0.42
N CYS A 184 -6.69 -0.50 -0.20
CA CYS A 184 -6.24 -0.91 1.13
C CYS A 184 -4.76 -0.63 1.32
N VAL A 185 -4.39 -0.06 2.48
CA VAL A 185 -3.01 0.01 2.96
C VAL A 185 -2.98 -0.69 4.32
N PRO A 186 -2.77 -2.02 4.35
CA PRO A 186 -3.11 -2.84 5.51
C PRO A 186 -2.14 -2.72 6.68
N LYS A 187 -0.91 -2.29 6.42
CA LYS A 187 0.15 -2.22 7.42
C LYS A 187 0.69 -0.80 7.48
N TYR A 188 0.68 -0.21 8.68
CA TYR A 188 1.12 1.16 8.90
C TYR A 188 0.49 2.17 7.93
N SER A 189 -0.83 2.13 7.80
CA SER A 189 -1.59 2.88 6.79
C SER A 189 -1.24 4.37 6.74
N ASN A 190 -1.17 4.91 5.54
CA ASN A 190 -0.95 6.34 5.34
C ASN A 190 -2.32 7.06 5.23
N PRO A 191 -2.65 8.06 6.10
CA PRO A 191 -1.73 8.79 7.01
C PRO A 191 -1.78 8.33 8.48
N GLN A 192 -2.64 7.42 8.89
CA GLN A 192 -2.97 7.18 10.30
C GLN A 192 -2.04 6.18 11.01
N GLY A 193 -1.26 5.39 10.27
CA GLY A 193 -0.41 4.35 10.84
C GLY A 193 -1.17 3.11 11.36
N VAL A 194 -2.45 2.97 11.02
CA VAL A 194 -3.27 1.81 11.40
C VAL A 194 -2.71 0.53 10.80
N VAL A 195 -2.71 -0.55 11.56
CA VAL A 195 -2.47 -1.92 11.10
C VAL A 195 -3.80 -2.65 11.17
N TYR A 196 -4.20 -3.28 10.07
CA TYR A 196 -5.45 -4.02 10.04
C TYR A 196 -5.40 -5.20 11.02
N SER A 197 -6.47 -5.40 11.77
CA SER A 197 -6.58 -6.55 12.68
C SER A 197 -6.76 -7.85 11.91
N ASP A 198 -6.44 -8.97 12.55
CA ASP A 198 -6.65 -10.30 11.99
C ASP A 198 -8.09 -10.51 11.56
N GLU A 199 -9.05 -10.05 12.39
CA GLU A 199 -10.48 -10.10 12.08
C GLU A 199 -10.82 -9.32 10.80
N THR A 200 -10.27 -8.12 10.64
CA THR A 200 -10.45 -7.30 9.42
C THR A 200 -9.96 -8.04 8.18
N VAL A 201 -8.75 -8.62 8.24
CA VAL A 201 -8.18 -9.36 7.10
C VAL A 201 -8.99 -10.61 6.78
N GLU A 202 -9.44 -11.35 7.80
CA GLU A 202 -10.33 -12.50 7.61
C GLU A 202 -11.68 -12.11 6.99
N ARG A 203 -12.26 -10.98 7.40
CA ARG A 203 -13.51 -10.47 6.82
C ARG A 203 -13.33 -10.10 5.34
N PHE A 204 -12.20 -9.51 4.97
CA PHE A 204 -11.87 -9.29 3.56
C PHE A 204 -11.83 -10.59 2.75
N ALA A 205 -11.19 -11.63 3.26
CA ALA A 205 -11.11 -12.91 2.55
C ALA A 205 -12.49 -13.59 2.37
N LYS A 206 -13.41 -13.37 3.31
CA LYS A 206 -14.77 -13.93 3.33
C LYS A 206 -15.79 -13.12 2.52
N LEU A 207 -15.41 -12.02 1.89
CA LEU A 207 -16.30 -11.23 1.04
C LEU A 207 -16.93 -12.10 -0.06
N LYS A 208 -18.17 -11.78 -0.39
CA LYS A 208 -18.92 -12.42 -1.49
C LYS A 208 -19.34 -11.35 -2.50
N PRO A 209 -18.41 -10.87 -3.33
CA PRO A 209 -18.68 -9.76 -4.21
C PRO A 209 -19.87 -10.02 -5.15
N ALA A 210 -20.76 -9.05 -5.26
CA ALA A 210 -21.81 -9.06 -6.27
C ALA A 210 -21.28 -8.94 -7.71
N ALA A 211 -20.03 -8.46 -7.86
CA ALA A 211 -19.32 -8.36 -9.12
C ALA A 211 -18.19 -9.39 -9.19
N ASP A 212 -18.18 -10.25 -10.21
CA ASP A 212 -17.12 -11.26 -10.41
C ASP A 212 -15.72 -10.64 -10.65
N ASP A 213 -15.71 -9.41 -11.14
CA ASP A 213 -14.51 -8.65 -11.42
C ASP A 213 -14.13 -7.64 -10.31
N PHE A 214 -14.73 -7.76 -9.13
CA PHE A 214 -14.31 -6.99 -7.94
C PHE A 214 -12.89 -7.38 -7.53
N ARG A 215 -12.06 -6.38 -7.16
CA ARG A 215 -10.68 -6.62 -6.68
C ARG A 215 -10.36 -5.77 -5.45
N ILE A 216 -9.65 -6.38 -4.52
CA ILE A 216 -9.00 -5.70 -3.41
C ILE A 216 -7.61 -5.25 -3.90
N PHE A 217 -7.38 -3.95 -3.94
CA PHE A 217 -6.07 -3.37 -4.21
C PHE A 217 -5.33 -3.23 -2.89
N TRP A 218 -4.51 -4.24 -2.59
CA TRP A 218 -3.81 -4.41 -1.31
C TRP A 218 -2.41 -3.83 -1.40
N ASP A 219 -2.27 -2.51 -1.14
CA ASP A 219 -0.99 -1.81 -1.19
C ASP A 219 -0.20 -2.06 0.10
N ASN A 220 0.63 -3.10 0.09
CA ASN A 220 1.49 -3.50 1.19
C ASN A 220 2.85 -2.78 1.13
N ALA A 221 2.82 -1.46 0.92
CA ALA A 221 4.00 -0.61 0.75
C ALA A 221 4.95 -0.64 1.95
N TYR A 222 4.45 -0.99 3.13
CA TYR A 222 5.19 -0.97 4.40
C TYR A 222 5.42 -2.36 4.98
N THR A 223 5.37 -3.40 4.16
CA THR A 223 5.44 -4.80 4.61
C THR A 223 6.65 -5.10 5.51
N VAL A 224 7.81 -4.47 5.26
CA VAL A 224 9.06 -4.67 6.02
C VAL A 224 9.53 -3.42 6.78
N HIS A 225 8.67 -2.40 6.90
CA HIS A 225 9.04 -1.09 7.51
C HIS A 225 8.56 -1.00 8.96
N HIS A 226 9.08 -1.85 9.80
CA HIS A 226 8.74 -1.83 11.22
C HIS A 226 9.28 -0.57 11.90
N LEU A 227 8.47 0.01 12.80
CA LEU A 227 8.86 1.21 13.54
C LEU A 227 9.77 0.88 14.73
N TYR A 228 9.71 -0.35 15.23
CA TYR A 228 10.48 -0.84 16.38
C TYR A 228 10.99 -2.24 16.10
N ASP A 229 12.23 -2.53 16.50
CA ASP A 229 12.86 -3.82 16.29
C ASP A 229 12.21 -4.94 17.12
N ASP A 230 11.73 -4.58 18.31
CA ASP A 230 11.13 -5.49 19.29
C ASP A 230 9.60 -5.54 19.21
N LYS A 231 8.98 -4.75 18.36
CA LYS A 231 7.53 -4.66 18.17
C LYS A 231 7.17 -4.53 16.71
N GLN A 232 7.30 -5.62 16.00
CA GLN A 232 6.95 -5.69 14.58
C GLN A 232 5.47 -6.07 14.44
N ALA A 233 4.74 -5.30 13.62
CA ALA A 233 3.38 -5.67 13.30
C ALA A 233 3.36 -6.78 12.26
N GLU A 234 2.57 -7.81 12.51
CA GLU A 234 2.25 -8.87 11.57
C GLU A 234 0.77 -8.81 11.24
N ILE A 235 0.43 -9.18 10.02
CA ILE A 235 -0.96 -9.33 9.55
C ILE A 235 -1.10 -10.69 8.87
N PRO A 236 -2.27 -11.34 8.93
CA PRO A 236 -2.49 -12.58 8.21
C PRO A 236 -2.28 -12.42 6.71
N ASN A 237 -1.83 -13.48 6.06
CA ASN A 237 -1.63 -13.50 4.62
C ASN A 237 -2.98 -13.50 3.89
N ILE A 238 -3.32 -12.38 3.27
CA ILE A 238 -4.60 -12.20 2.58
C ILE A 238 -4.74 -13.15 1.36
N LEU A 239 -3.64 -13.43 0.66
CA LEU A 239 -3.66 -14.33 -0.50
C LEU A 239 -4.02 -15.75 -0.10
N GLU A 240 -3.40 -16.26 0.98
CA GLU A 240 -3.69 -17.60 1.51
C GLU A 240 -5.12 -17.68 2.06
N LEU A 241 -5.57 -16.64 2.76
CA LEU A 241 -6.92 -16.60 3.28
C LEU A 241 -7.96 -16.59 2.16
N CYS A 242 -7.75 -15.78 1.12
CA CYS A 242 -8.65 -15.76 -0.04
C CYS A 242 -8.64 -17.10 -0.80
N GLU A 243 -7.48 -17.74 -0.97
CA GLU A 243 -7.40 -19.08 -1.58
C GLU A 243 -8.23 -20.11 -0.77
N LYS A 244 -8.10 -20.07 0.57
CA LYS A 244 -8.82 -20.95 1.50
C LYS A 244 -10.33 -20.72 1.49
N GLU A 245 -10.78 -19.49 1.33
CA GLU A 245 -12.20 -19.12 1.24
C GLU A 245 -12.79 -19.29 -0.18
N GLY A 246 -12.00 -19.76 -1.15
CA GLY A 246 -12.43 -20.00 -2.53
C GLY A 246 -12.43 -18.75 -3.42
N ASN A 247 -11.73 -17.69 -3.02
CA ASN A 247 -11.64 -16.41 -3.73
C ASN A 247 -10.20 -16.09 -4.18
N PRO A 248 -9.44 -17.01 -4.84
CA PRO A 248 -8.01 -16.83 -5.08
C PRO A 248 -7.66 -15.61 -5.95
N ASP A 249 -8.59 -15.17 -6.79
CA ASP A 249 -8.38 -14.07 -7.75
C ASP A 249 -8.85 -12.70 -7.20
N MET A 250 -9.33 -12.63 -5.97
CA MET A 250 -9.97 -11.42 -5.46
C MET A 250 -8.97 -10.31 -5.10
N VAL A 251 -7.68 -10.64 -4.89
CA VAL A 251 -6.67 -9.69 -4.40
C VAL A 251 -5.61 -9.41 -5.45
N PHE A 252 -5.33 -8.14 -5.66
CA PHE A 252 -4.08 -7.65 -6.21
C PHE A 252 -3.23 -7.11 -5.06
N GLU A 253 -2.15 -7.81 -4.70
CA GLU A 253 -1.22 -7.34 -3.70
C GLU A 253 -0.04 -6.62 -4.36
N PHE A 254 0.29 -5.46 -3.83
CA PHE A 254 1.36 -4.60 -4.34
C PHE A 254 2.39 -4.35 -3.25
N CYS A 255 3.65 -4.44 -3.61
CA CYS A 255 4.77 -4.00 -2.77
C CYS A 255 5.86 -3.38 -3.64
N SER A 256 6.84 -2.76 -3.03
CA SER A 256 7.98 -2.16 -3.74
C SER A 256 9.17 -2.03 -2.81
N THR A 257 10.37 -2.14 -3.37
CA THR A 257 11.61 -1.83 -2.66
C THR A 257 11.91 -0.33 -2.54
N THR A 258 11.05 0.52 -3.09
CA THR A 258 11.21 1.99 -3.13
C THR A 258 11.51 2.61 -1.77
N LYS A 259 10.94 2.07 -0.68
CA LYS A 259 11.16 2.57 0.67
C LYS A 259 12.24 1.79 1.42
N VAL A 260 12.79 0.72 0.82
CA VAL A 260 13.83 -0.15 1.41
C VAL A 260 15.22 0.30 0.97
N THR A 261 15.36 0.69 -0.30
CA THR A 261 16.63 1.03 -0.94
C THR A 261 16.58 2.42 -1.58
N PHE A 262 16.99 2.53 -2.85
CA PHE A 262 16.94 3.79 -3.60
C PHE A 262 15.54 4.01 -4.19
N PRO A 263 14.82 5.07 -3.81
CA PRO A 263 13.46 5.31 -4.28
C PRO A 263 13.29 5.42 -5.80
N GLY A 264 14.35 5.73 -6.52
CA GLY A 264 14.34 5.88 -7.97
C GLY A 264 14.85 4.68 -8.76
N ALA A 265 15.30 3.60 -8.11
CA ALA A 265 16.02 2.51 -8.75
C ALA A 265 15.65 1.11 -8.22
N GLY A 266 14.53 0.98 -7.55
CA GLY A 266 14.03 -0.29 -7.04
C GLY A 266 13.11 -1.04 -8.02
N VAL A 267 12.51 -2.10 -7.54
CA VAL A 267 11.40 -2.85 -8.15
C VAL A 267 10.17 -2.81 -7.26
#